data_a24fbb6f7a288c51c6f117112c6a8921
#
_entry.id   a24fbb6f7a288c51c6f117112c6a8921
#
_cell.length_a   1.000
_cell.length_b   1.000
_cell.length_c   1.000
_cell.angle_alpha   90.00
_cell.angle_beta   90.00
_cell.angle_gamma   90.00
#
_symmetry.space_group_name_H-M   'P 1'
#
loop_
_entity.id
_entity.type
_entity.pdbx_description
1 polymer ?
#
loop_
_entity_poly.entity_id
_entity_poly.type
_entity_poly.pdbx_seq_one_letter_code
_entity_poly.pdbx_strand_id
1 'polypeptide(L)'
;MRRIGAQARPGTVPRPSRNIIFTARRGYGRKEELSTEGVEGRSMTILDTINSPQDLKALSADKLEELAAEIRQRLIDKVSVTGGHLGPNLGVVELTIALHRVFDSPREPIIFDTSHQSYVHKMLTGRTDQFDTLRQKDGLSGYTDRGESEHDWTESSHASASLSTVDGLSKAFKIRGDGHRNVIGVVGDGALTGGMCWEALNNIAASKRPVVIVVNDNGRSYAPTIGGFAEHLAGLRLQPGYERVLEEGRKAVRGVPLVGEFCYQCMHSIKAGIKDALSPQVMFTDLD
;
A
#
# COMPACT_ATOMS: atom_id res chain seq x y z
N MET A 1 0.56 11.00 53.04
CA MET A 1 1.91 11.25 52.49
C MET A 1 2.54 9.96 52.05
N ARG A 2 2.66 9.74 50.75
CA ARG A 2 3.75 9.05 50.03
C ARG A 2 3.43 9.12 48.56
N ARG A 3 4.19 9.95 47.82
CA ARG A 3 4.17 10.02 46.38
C ARG A 3 4.93 8.82 45.82
N ILE A 4 4.33 8.08 44.90
CA ILE A 4 5.06 7.14 44.07
C ILE A 4 5.15 7.79 42.67
N GLY A 5 6.37 8.19 42.34
CA GLY A 5 6.68 8.74 41.03
C GLY A 5 6.71 7.61 40.00
N ALA A 6 5.87 7.71 38.99
CA ALA A 6 5.95 6.89 37.81
C ALA A 6 6.96 7.51 36.83
N GLN A 7 8.12 6.87 36.65
CA GLN A 7 9.06 7.19 35.60
C GLN A 7 8.44 6.84 34.24
N ALA A 8 8.28 7.86 33.39
CA ALA A 8 7.87 7.69 32.02
C ALA A 8 8.97 6.94 31.24
N ARG A 9 8.61 5.83 30.61
CA ARG A 9 9.47 5.15 29.62
C ARG A 9 9.47 5.98 28.32
N PRO A 10 10.62 6.22 27.69
CA PRO A 10 10.67 6.93 26.43
C PRO A 10 10.19 6.02 25.29
N GLY A 11 9.35 6.56 24.41
CA GLY A 11 9.23 6.14 23.01
C GLY A 11 8.14 5.18 22.59
N THR A 12 6.94 5.19 23.19
CA THR A 12 5.77 4.58 22.55
C THR A 12 4.92 5.66 21.89
N VAL A 13 5.04 5.79 20.58
CA VAL A 13 4.09 6.55 19.75
C VAL A 13 2.70 5.92 19.93
N PRO A 14 1.65 6.69 20.29
CA PRO A 14 0.30 6.16 20.38
C PRO A 14 -0.13 5.64 19.01
N ARG A 15 -0.35 4.34 18.89
CA ARG A 15 -0.91 3.72 17.70
C ARG A 15 -2.38 4.11 17.56
N PRO A 16 -2.84 4.46 16.35
CA PRO A 16 -4.24 4.84 16.15
C PRO A 16 -5.16 3.66 16.48
N SER A 17 -6.09 3.89 17.39
CA SER A 17 -7.12 2.92 17.81
C SER A 17 -8.35 2.91 16.89
N ARG A 18 -8.25 3.46 15.68
CA ARG A 18 -9.37 3.59 14.73
C ARG A 18 -8.99 3.03 13.37
N ASN A 19 -9.96 2.40 12.71
CA ASN A 19 -9.84 2.01 11.32
C ASN A 19 -9.58 3.25 10.47
N ILE A 20 -8.46 3.28 9.75
CA ILE A 20 -8.06 4.38 8.89
C ILE A 20 -8.15 3.92 7.45
N ILE A 21 -8.89 4.67 6.63
CA ILE A 21 -9.01 4.45 5.19
C ILE A 21 -8.10 5.47 4.51
N PHE A 22 -7.12 4.99 3.75
CA PHE A 22 -6.27 5.82 2.90
C PHE A 22 -6.64 5.61 1.44
N THR A 23 -6.73 6.69 0.67
CA THR A 23 -6.91 6.64 -0.78
C THR A 23 -5.68 7.25 -1.47
N ALA A 24 -5.06 6.50 -2.38
CA ALA A 24 -3.94 6.98 -3.19
C ALA A 24 -4.33 7.03 -4.67
N ARG A 25 -4.00 8.12 -5.37
CA ARG A 25 -4.27 8.32 -6.80
C ARG A 25 -3.01 8.74 -7.54
N ARG A 26 -2.82 8.23 -8.74
CA ARG A 26 -1.63 8.44 -9.57
C ARG A 26 -1.86 9.48 -10.67
N GLY A 27 -0.85 10.37 -10.88
CA GLY A 27 -0.71 11.19 -12.08
C GLY A 27 0.33 10.57 -13.03
N TYR A 28 0.04 10.51 -14.31
CA TYR A 28 0.99 10.07 -15.35
C TYR A 28 1.97 11.19 -15.68
N GLY A 29 3.26 10.97 -15.44
CA GLY A 29 4.35 11.85 -15.86
C GLY A 29 4.95 11.42 -17.20
N ARG A 30 5.57 12.37 -17.84
CA ARG A 30 6.11 12.47 -19.22
C ARG A 30 7.05 11.30 -19.59
N LYS A 31 7.03 10.93 -20.88
CA LYS A 31 7.97 9.96 -21.48
C LYS A 31 9.39 10.54 -21.47
N GLU A 32 10.32 9.86 -20.83
CA GLU A 32 11.75 10.01 -21.09
C GLU A 32 12.22 8.88 -22.00
N GLU A 33 13.09 9.22 -22.95
CA GLU A 33 13.65 8.28 -23.91
C GLU A 33 14.65 7.34 -23.22
N LEU A 34 14.47 6.05 -23.43
CA LEU A 34 15.36 5.00 -22.94
C LEU A 34 16.64 4.96 -23.79
N SER A 35 17.77 5.24 -23.19
CA SER A 35 19.09 4.93 -23.77
C SER A 35 19.45 3.48 -23.44
N THR A 36 19.76 2.73 -24.51
CA THR A 36 20.32 1.37 -24.40
C THR A 36 21.83 1.49 -24.29
N GLU A 37 22.41 1.33 -23.11
CA GLU A 37 23.83 1.08 -22.92
C GLU A 37 24.08 -0.23 -22.17
N GLY A 38 25.14 -0.92 -22.59
CA GLY A 38 25.40 -2.31 -22.38
C GLY A 38 25.80 -2.72 -20.96
N VAL A 39 25.74 -4.03 -20.80
CA VAL A 39 26.12 -4.78 -19.58
C VAL A 39 27.62 -4.67 -19.31
N GLU A 40 27.99 -3.74 -18.46
CA GLU A 40 29.30 -3.77 -17.78
C GLU A 40 29.09 -3.43 -16.30
N GLY A 41 29.59 -4.31 -15.39
CA GLY A 41 29.79 -4.07 -13.97
C GLY A 41 28.59 -3.46 -13.22
N ARG A 42 27.55 -4.23 -12.92
CA ARG A 42 26.38 -3.74 -12.19
C ARG A 42 26.82 -3.19 -10.83
N SER A 43 26.83 -1.90 -10.68
CA SER A 43 26.96 -1.25 -9.37
C SER A 43 25.84 -1.78 -8.45
N MET A 44 26.19 -2.19 -7.23
CA MET A 44 25.23 -2.62 -6.22
C MET A 44 24.27 -1.46 -5.93
N THR A 45 22.98 -1.70 -6.11
CA THR A 45 21.91 -0.72 -5.86
C THR A 45 21.43 -0.77 -4.42
N ILE A 46 20.69 0.22 -3.95
CA ILE A 46 20.03 0.19 -2.63
C ILE A 46 19.10 -1.01 -2.54
N LEU A 47 18.33 -1.28 -3.60
CA LEU A 47 17.40 -2.41 -3.66
C LEU A 47 18.11 -3.75 -3.47
N ASP A 48 19.32 -3.91 -3.99
CA ASP A 48 20.11 -5.14 -3.84
C ASP A 48 20.57 -5.38 -2.39
N THR A 49 20.50 -4.35 -1.52
CA THR A 49 20.80 -4.47 -0.08
C THR A 49 19.58 -4.80 0.77
N ILE A 50 18.37 -4.78 0.20
CA ILE A 50 17.12 -5.05 0.92
C ILE A 50 16.79 -6.53 0.84
N ASN A 51 17.03 -7.24 1.93
CA ASN A 51 16.69 -8.67 2.08
C ASN A 51 15.50 -8.88 3.02
N SER A 52 15.11 -7.84 3.74
CA SER A 52 14.02 -7.89 4.72
C SER A 52 13.40 -6.51 4.94
N PRO A 53 12.19 -6.43 5.49
CA PRO A 53 11.60 -5.15 5.92
C PRO A 53 12.45 -4.40 6.95
N GLN A 54 13.30 -5.09 7.71
CA GLN A 54 14.20 -4.49 8.69
C GLN A 54 15.28 -3.65 8.00
N ASP A 55 15.83 -4.13 6.88
CA ASP A 55 16.82 -3.38 6.09
C ASP A 55 16.19 -2.10 5.54
N LEU A 56 14.96 -2.20 5.02
CA LEU A 56 14.20 -1.03 4.59
C LEU A 56 13.96 -0.03 5.73
N LYS A 57 13.64 -0.51 6.94
CA LYS A 57 13.42 0.35 8.12
C LYS A 57 14.70 1.06 8.56
N ALA A 58 15.86 0.49 8.29
CA ALA A 58 17.15 1.08 8.60
C ALA A 58 17.59 2.20 7.64
N LEU A 59 16.98 2.28 6.44
CA LEU A 59 17.29 3.34 5.48
C LEU A 59 16.88 4.72 5.99
N SER A 60 17.70 5.73 5.69
CA SER A 60 17.35 7.12 5.89
C SER A 60 16.28 7.59 4.88
N ALA A 61 15.55 8.64 5.22
CA ALA A 61 14.42 9.10 4.41
C ALA A 61 14.84 9.59 3.01
N ASP A 62 16.02 10.20 2.90
CA ASP A 62 16.61 10.67 1.64
C ASP A 62 16.90 9.54 0.64
N LYS A 63 17.11 8.30 1.12
CA LYS A 63 17.35 7.13 0.28
C LYS A 63 16.08 6.48 -0.28
N LEU A 64 14.90 6.86 0.22
CA LEU A 64 13.65 6.21 -0.18
C LEU A 64 13.21 6.58 -1.61
N GLU A 65 13.51 7.79 -2.07
CA GLU A 65 13.21 8.21 -3.45
C GLU A 65 14.10 7.45 -4.44
N GLU A 66 15.38 7.30 -4.12
CA GLU A 66 16.33 6.52 -4.91
C GLU A 66 15.89 5.04 -4.97
N LEU A 67 15.56 4.44 -3.82
CA LEU A 67 15.00 3.08 -3.75
C LEU A 67 13.74 2.93 -4.60
N ALA A 68 12.81 3.88 -4.54
CA ALA A 68 11.58 3.85 -5.32
C ALA A 68 11.85 3.88 -6.83
N ALA A 69 12.85 4.67 -7.26
CA ALA A 69 13.28 4.72 -8.66
C ALA A 69 13.90 3.37 -9.09
N GLU A 70 14.78 2.79 -8.28
CA GLU A 70 15.39 1.48 -8.54
C GLU A 70 14.36 0.35 -8.62
N ILE A 71 13.36 0.32 -7.71
CA ILE A 71 12.25 -0.63 -7.76
C ILE A 71 11.47 -0.48 -9.07
N ARG A 72 11.17 0.75 -9.51
CA ARG A 72 10.48 0.98 -10.79
C ARG A 72 11.27 0.46 -11.97
N GLN A 73 12.56 0.78 -12.00
CA GLN A 73 13.42 0.28 -13.07
C GLN A 73 13.47 -1.24 -13.09
N ARG A 74 13.65 -1.87 -11.92
CA ARG A 74 13.65 -3.34 -11.80
C ARG A 74 12.32 -3.96 -12.28
N LEU A 75 11.17 -3.34 -11.94
CA LEU A 75 9.86 -3.79 -12.42
C LEU A 75 9.76 -3.69 -13.95
N ILE A 76 10.20 -2.58 -14.54
CA ILE A 76 10.18 -2.40 -15.99
C ILE A 76 11.05 -3.44 -16.67
N ASP A 77 12.29 -3.60 -16.22
CA ASP A 77 13.27 -4.53 -16.83
C ASP A 77 12.80 -5.99 -16.78
N LYS A 78 12.26 -6.41 -15.63
CA LYS A 78 11.90 -7.81 -15.43
C LYS A 78 10.52 -8.15 -16.00
N VAL A 79 9.50 -7.35 -15.70
CA VAL A 79 8.13 -7.63 -16.14
C VAL A 79 7.94 -7.44 -17.65
N SER A 80 8.75 -6.62 -18.32
CA SER A 80 8.74 -6.52 -19.78
C SER A 80 9.18 -7.83 -20.45
N VAL A 81 10.00 -8.64 -19.78
CA VAL A 81 10.51 -9.92 -20.28
C VAL A 81 9.61 -11.08 -19.84
N THR A 82 9.32 -11.18 -18.53
CA THR A 82 8.56 -12.31 -17.97
C THR A 82 7.05 -12.18 -18.17
N GLY A 83 6.56 -10.98 -18.49
CA GLY A 83 5.14 -10.64 -18.45
C GLY A 83 4.63 -10.45 -17.02
N GLY A 84 3.44 -9.85 -16.89
CA GLY A 84 2.83 -9.64 -15.60
C GLY A 84 2.08 -8.30 -15.48
N HIS A 85 1.80 -7.90 -14.24
CA HIS A 85 1.00 -6.73 -13.90
C HIS A 85 1.88 -5.49 -13.69
N LEU A 86 2.51 -4.96 -14.75
CA LEU A 86 3.45 -3.84 -14.63
C LEU A 86 2.79 -2.57 -14.10
N GLY A 87 1.76 -2.07 -14.79
CA GLY A 87 1.09 -0.82 -14.41
C GLY A 87 0.58 -0.78 -12.96
N PRO A 88 -0.17 -1.80 -12.50
CA PRO A 88 -0.62 -1.91 -11.12
C PRO A 88 0.53 -1.85 -10.09
N ASN A 89 1.66 -2.51 -10.37
CA ASN A 89 2.80 -2.52 -9.45
C ASN A 89 3.58 -1.20 -9.44
N LEU A 90 3.75 -0.55 -10.59
CA LEU A 90 4.34 0.79 -10.63
C LEU A 90 3.53 1.81 -9.82
N GLY A 91 2.21 1.59 -9.68
CA GLY A 91 1.31 2.47 -8.92
C GLY A 91 1.39 2.34 -7.41
N VAL A 92 1.99 1.29 -6.89
CA VAL A 92 2.00 0.99 -5.45
C VAL A 92 3.41 0.97 -4.84
N VAL A 93 4.42 1.49 -5.54
CA VAL A 93 5.81 1.47 -5.07
C VAL A 93 5.94 2.19 -3.73
N GLU A 94 5.64 3.48 -3.68
CA GLU A 94 5.74 4.28 -2.46
C GLU A 94 4.77 3.79 -1.38
N LEU A 95 3.58 3.38 -1.76
CA LEU A 95 2.61 2.80 -0.85
C LEU A 95 3.18 1.58 -0.14
N THR A 96 3.79 0.65 -0.89
CA THR A 96 4.33 -0.59 -0.33
C THR A 96 5.56 -0.31 0.54
N ILE A 97 6.44 0.61 0.12
CA ILE A 97 7.56 1.10 0.94
C ILE A 97 7.03 1.65 2.28
N ALA A 98 6.02 2.53 2.23
CA ALA A 98 5.45 3.13 3.43
C ALA A 98 4.82 2.08 4.36
N LEU A 99 4.10 1.11 3.83
CA LEU A 99 3.51 0.02 4.61
C LEU A 99 4.57 -0.78 5.36
N HIS A 100 5.65 -1.19 4.69
CA HIS A 100 6.73 -1.93 5.32
C HIS A 100 7.58 -1.11 6.28
N ARG A 101 7.60 0.22 6.14
CA ARG A 101 8.25 1.10 7.11
C ARG A 101 7.43 1.28 8.39
N VAL A 102 6.11 1.27 8.29
CA VAL A 102 5.20 1.53 9.41
C VAL A 102 4.84 0.24 10.16
N PHE A 103 4.52 -0.82 9.43
CA PHE A 103 4.04 -2.07 10.00
C PHE A 103 5.14 -3.12 10.10
N ASP A 104 4.98 -4.03 11.04
CA ASP A 104 5.97 -5.05 11.37
C ASP A 104 5.61 -6.40 10.72
N SER A 105 5.77 -6.47 9.39
CA SER A 105 5.57 -7.72 8.63
C SER A 105 6.72 -8.71 8.93
N PRO A 106 6.47 -10.02 9.12
CA PRO A 106 5.19 -10.71 8.93
C PRO A 106 4.28 -10.67 10.16
N ARG A 107 4.73 -10.16 11.30
CA ARG A 107 3.94 -10.13 12.54
C ARG A 107 2.62 -9.36 12.36
N GLU A 108 2.63 -8.25 11.64
CA GLU A 108 1.45 -7.49 11.24
C GLU A 108 1.17 -7.78 9.75
N PRO A 109 0.23 -8.69 9.44
CA PRO A 109 -0.02 -9.13 8.07
C PRO A 109 -0.45 -8.01 7.15
N ILE A 110 0.13 -7.98 5.93
CA ILE A 110 -0.29 -7.11 4.84
C ILE A 110 -0.94 -8.00 3.78
N ILE A 111 -2.25 -7.88 3.60
CA ILE A 111 -3.06 -8.67 2.69
C ILE A 111 -3.42 -7.85 1.46
N PHE A 112 -2.98 -8.29 0.30
CA PHE A 112 -3.27 -7.63 -0.97
C PHE A 112 -4.51 -8.26 -1.63
N ASP A 113 -5.48 -7.44 -1.99
CA ASP A 113 -6.64 -7.94 -2.75
C ASP A 113 -6.21 -8.34 -4.17
N THR A 114 -6.72 -9.46 -4.65
CA THR A 114 -6.24 -10.11 -5.89
C THR A 114 -4.76 -10.47 -5.85
N SER A 115 -3.98 -9.82 -5.03
CA SER A 115 -2.53 -9.91 -4.83
C SER A 115 -1.65 -9.66 -6.08
N HIS A 116 -2.22 -9.16 -7.17
CA HIS A 116 -1.49 -8.80 -8.39
C HIS A 116 -0.62 -7.54 -8.24
N GLN A 117 -0.79 -6.78 -7.16
CA GLN A 117 -0.01 -5.59 -6.78
C GLN A 117 1.05 -5.91 -5.71
N SER A 118 1.53 -7.14 -5.64
CA SER A 118 2.45 -7.62 -4.60
C SER A 118 3.93 -7.69 -5.03
N TYR A 119 4.28 -7.27 -6.24
CA TYR A 119 5.67 -7.42 -6.71
C TYR A 119 6.66 -6.59 -5.88
N VAL A 120 6.28 -5.36 -5.53
CA VAL A 120 7.10 -4.52 -4.65
C VAL A 120 7.22 -5.14 -3.25
N HIS A 121 6.14 -5.72 -2.73
CA HIS A 121 6.16 -6.47 -1.47
C HIS A 121 7.15 -7.63 -1.54
N LYS A 122 7.16 -8.40 -2.64
CA LYS A 122 8.12 -9.50 -2.85
C LYS A 122 9.56 -8.98 -2.86
N MET A 123 9.84 -7.86 -3.54
CA MET A 123 11.18 -7.25 -3.54
C MET A 123 11.63 -6.86 -2.14
N LEU A 124 10.76 -6.17 -1.38
CA LEU A 124 11.07 -5.68 -0.04
C LEU A 124 11.11 -6.79 1.04
N THR A 125 10.77 -8.02 0.68
CA THR A 125 10.80 -9.21 1.54
C THR A 125 11.79 -10.27 1.04
N GLY A 126 12.87 -9.83 0.37
CA GLY A 126 14.04 -10.65 0.06
C GLY A 126 13.95 -11.52 -1.19
N ARG A 127 13.02 -11.22 -2.10
CA ARG A 127 12.83 -12.02 -3.32
C ARG A 127 13.27 -11.31 -4.61
N THR A 128 14.02 -10.21 -4.50
CA THR A 128 14.45 -9.39 -5.64
C THR A 128 15.20 -10.20 -6.69
N ASP A 129 16.10 -11.08 -6.28
CA ASP A 129 16.94 -11.88 -7.18
C ASP A 129 16.17 -12.96 -7.94
N GLN A 130 14.98 -13.30 -7.49
CA GLN A 130 14.12 -14.31 -8.12
C GLN A 130 13.24 -13.75 -9.23
N PHE A 131 13.25 -12.43 -9.48
CA PHE A 131 12.36 -11.80 -10.45
C PHE A 131 12.59 -12.21 -11.90
N ASP A 132 13.72 -12.83 -12.24
CA ASP A 132 13.95 -13.44 -13.55
C ASP A 132 13.06 -14.67 -13.78
N THR A 133 12.54 -15.27 -12.71
CA THR A 133 11.64 -16.42 -12.74
C THR A 133 10.18 -16.06 -12.54
N LEU A 134 9.86 -14.75 -12.45
CA LEU A 134 8.49 -14.29 -12.18
C LEU A 134 7.49 -14.87 -13.18
N ARG A 135 6.46 -15.56 -12.68
CA ARG A 135 5.40 -16.22 -13.45
C ARG A 135 5.90 -17.34 -14.38
N GLN A 136 7.12 -17.80 -14.19
CA GLN A 136 7.62 -18.98 -14.88
C GLN A 136 7.29 -20.25 -14.09
N LYS A 137 7.30 -21.40 -14.78
CA LYS A 137 7.12 -22.69 -14.12
C LYS A 137 8.21 -22.89 -13.06
N ASP A 138 7.81 -23.31 -11.88
CA ASP A 138 8.68 -23.52 -10.72
C ASP A 138 9.45 -22.27 -10.26
N GLY A 139 9.03 -21.10 -10.71
CA GLY A 139 9.58 -19.79 -10.36
C GLY A 139 8.65 -18.97 -9.45
N LEU A 140 8.97 -17.69 -9.32
CA LEU A 140 8.26 -16.77 -8.46
C LEU A 140 6.82 -16.56 -8.95
N SER A 141 5.84 -16.75 -8.07
CA SER A 141 4.42 -16.54 -8.37
C SER A 141 4.12 -15.07 -8.71
N GLY A 142 3.18 -14.84 -9.62
CA GLY A 142 2.65 -13.52 -9.92
C GLY A 142 1.67 -12.97 -8.88
N TYR A 143 1.45 -13.71 -7.80
CA TYR A 143 0.58 -13.41 -6.67
C TYR A 143 1.32 -13.71 -5.36
N THR A 144 0.76 -13.36 -4.21
CA THR A 144 1.30 -13.81 -2.93
C THR A 144 1.20 -15.32 -2.81
N ASP A 145 2.23 -15.94 -2.23
CA ASP A 145 2.33 -17.39 -2.08
C ASP A 145 3.01 -17.72 -0.75
N ARG A 146 2.31 -18.45 0.10
CA ARG A 146 2.78 -18.84 1.44
C ARG A 146 3.96 -19.81 1.40
N GLY A 147 4.13 -20.50 0.29
CA GLY A 147 5.30 -21.36 0.05
C GLY A 147 6.58 -20.58 -0.24
N GLU A 148 6.46 -19.32 -0.69
CA GLU A 148 7.60 -18.47 -1.01
C GLU A 148 8.14 -17.68 0.20
N SER A 149 7.25 -17.24 1.10
CA SER A 149 7.64 -16.34 2.17
C SER A 149 6.66 -16.34 3.34
N GLU A 150 7.18 -16.22 4.57
CA GLU A 150 6.37 -16.00 5.77
C GLU A 150 5.62 -14.66 5.77
N HIS A 151 6.03 -13.72 4.92
CA HIS A 151 5.36 -12.44 4.75
C HIS A 151 4.06 -12.56 3.93
N ASP A 152 3.87 -13.64 3.19
CA ASP A 152 2.70 -13.92 2.37
C ASP A 152 1.69 -14.75 3.18
N TRP A 153 0.63 -14.11 3.66
CA TRP A 153 -0.37 -14.74 4.52
C TRP A 153 -1.51 -15.42 3.75
N THR A 154 -1.63 -15.13 2.46
CA THR A 154 -2.70 -15.64 1.61
C THR A 154 -2.19 -16.03 0.25
N GLU A 155 -2.89 -16.96 -0.37
CA GLU A 155 -2.75 -17.37 -1.75
C GLU A 155 -4.08 -17.17 -2.44
N SER A 156 -4.31 -16.00 -3.02
CA SER A 156 -5.57 -15.70 -3.67
C SER A 156 -5.40 -14.70 -4.79
N SER A 157 -5.90 -15.05 -5.97
CA SER A 157 -6.03 -14.16 -7.13
C SER A 157 -7.46 -13.63 -7.30
N HIS A 158 -8.37 -13.92 -6.37
CA HIS A 158 -9.75 -13.44 -6.42
C HIS A 158 -9.88 -12.01 -5.92
N ALA A 159 -10.55 -11.17 -6.71
CA ALA A 159 -10.91 -9.84 -6.29
C ALA A 159 -11.97 -9.88 -5.17
N SER A 160 -11.98 -8.86 -4.33
CA SER A 160 -12.95 -8.63 -3.25
C SER A 160 -12.85 -9.58 -2.06
N ALA A 161 -11.87 -10.50 -2.03
CA ALA A 161 -11.74 -11.51 -0.97
C ALA A 161 -10.86 -11.10 0.21
N SER A 162 -9.95 -10.14 0.01
CA SER A 162 -8.93 -9.80 1.00
C SER A 162 -9.50 -9.32 2.33
N LEU A 163 -10.54 -8.48 2.30
CA LEU A 163 -11.10 -7.91 3.52
C LEU A 163 -11.79 -8.96 4.40
N SER A 164 -12.35 -10.01 3.81
CA SER A 164 -12.86 -11.17 4.57
C SER A 164 -11.74 -11.91 5.29
N THR A 165 -10.58 -12.04 4.63
CA THR A 165 -9.38 -12.61 5.27
C THR A 165 -8.85 -11.71 6.38
N VAL A 166 -8.80 -10.41 6.17
CA VAL A 166 -8.40 -9.40 7.17
C VAL A 166 -9.30 -9.46 8.40
N ASP A 167 -10.62 -9.52 8.19
CA ASP A 167 -11.59 -9.67 9.26
C ASP A 167 -11.36 -10.98 10.05
N GLY A 168 -11.18 -12.10 9.35
CA GLY A 168 -10.90 -13.40 9.94
C GLY A 168 -9.61 -13.41 10.75
N LEU A 169 -8.49 -12.88 10.22
CA LEU A 169 -7.21 -12.80 10.91
C LEU A 169 -7.30 -11.92 12.16
N SER A 170 -7.96 -10.77 12.08
CA SER A 170 -8.13 -9.89 13.23
C SER A 170 -8.97 -10.52 14.35
N LYS A 171 -9.98 -11.33 13.99
CA LYS A 171 -10.76 -12.17 14.93
C LYS A 171 -9.88 -13.23 15.58
N ALA A 172 -9.09 -13.95 14.77
CA ALA A 172 -8.19 -14.99 15.24
C ALA A 172 -7.15 -14.45 16.24
N PHE A 173 -6.55 -13.30 15.93
CA PHE A 173 -5.59 -12.64 16.84
C PHE A 173 -6.27 -12.23 18.15
N LYS A 174 -7.48 -11.70 18.12
CA LYS A 174 -8.23 -11.36 19.32
C LYS A 174 -8.51 -12.59 20.19
N ILE A 175 -8.92 -13.71 19.59
CA ILE A 175 -9.19 -14.97 20.30
C ILE A 175 -7.91 -15.54 20.93
N ARG A 176 -6.77 -15.40 20.26
CA ARG A 176 -5.46 -15.87 20.74
C ARG A 176 -4.79 -14.95 21.77
N GLY A 177 -5.41 -13.85 22.15
CA GLY A 177 -4.84 -12.86 23.07
C GLY A 177 -3.94 -11.81 22.43
N ASP A 178 -3.73 -11.87 21.11
CA ASP A 178 -2.92 -10.95 20.32
C ASP A 178 -3.75 -9.82 19.67
N GLY A 179 -4.88 -9.48 20.26
CA GLY A 179 -5.86 -8.55 19.68
C GLY A 179 -5.36 -7.11 19.47
N HIS A 180 -4.12 -6.81 19.85
CA HIS A 180 -3.44 -5.54 19.60
C HIS A 180 -2.66 -5.51 18.26
N ARG A 181 -2.51 -6.65 17.58
CA ARG A 181 -1.82 -6.74 16.29
C ARG A 181 -2.68 -6.12 15.19
N ASN A 182 -2.07 -5.22 14.41
CA ASN A 182 -2.74 -4.70 13.23
C ASN A 182 -2.81 -5.77 12.13
N VAL A 183 -3.89 -5.73 11.35
CA VAL A 183 -4.01 -6.48 10.10
C VAL A 183 -4.31 -5.46 9.00
N ILE A 184 -3.51 -5.45 7.96
CA ILE A 184 -3.56 -4.47 6.90
C ILE A 184 -4.16 -5.10 5.65
N GLY A 185 -5.22 -4.50 5.08
CA GLY A 185 -5.80 -4.87 3.80
C GLY A 185 -5.52 -3.82 2.75
N VAL A 186 -4.91 -4.20 1.64
CA VAL A 186 -4.68 -3.31 0.48
C VAL A 186 -5.66 -3.72 -0.61
N VAL A 187 -6.55 -2.80 -0.97
CA VAL A 187 -7.69 -3.06 -1.87
C VAL A 187 -7.71 -2.03 -2.99
N GLY A 188 -7.82 -2.49 -4.24
CA GLY A 188 -8.06 -1.60 -5.38
C GLY A 188 -9.53 -1.16 -5.47
N ASP A 189 -9.78 -0.01 -6.08
CA ASP A 189 -11.13 0.52 -6.33
C ASP A 189 -12.03 -0.47 -7.08
N GLY A 190 -11.48 -1.18 -8.07
CA GLY A 190 -12.22 -2.23 -8.80
C GLY A 190 -12.66 -3.39 -7.91
N ALA A 191 -11.86 -3.80 -6.93
CA ALA A 191 -12.22 -4.87 -6.01
C ALA A 191 -13.33 -4.46 -5.02
N LEU A 192 -13.45 -3.17 -4.71
CA LEU A 192 -14.52 -2.63 -3.88
C LEU A 192 -15.91 -2.68 -4.54
N THR A 193 -16.01 -3.00 -5.82
CA THR A 193 -17.30 -3.23 -6.48
C THR A 193 -17.93 -4.58 -6.11
N GLY A 194 -17.17 -5.50 -5.54
CA GLY A 194 -17.66 -6.83 -5.14
C GLY A 194 -18.36 -6.83 -3.78
N GLY A 195 -19.51 -7.53 -3.70
CA GLY A 195 -20.34 -7.57 -2.49
C GLY A 195 -19.60 -8.11 -1.25
N MET A 196 -18.65 -9.04 -1.42
CA MET A 196 -17.87 -9.62 -0.33
C MET A 196 -17.04 -8.57 0.42
N CYS A 197 -16.51 -7.56 -0.28
CA CYS A 197 -15.84 -6.43 0.36
C CYS A 197 -16.77 -5.68 1.31
N TRP A 198 -18.02 -5.45 0.90
CA TRP A 198 -18.98 -4.70 1.70
C TRP A 198 -19.40 -5.45 2.96
N GLU A 199 -19.63 -6.75 2.83
CA GLU A 199 -19.91 -7.58 3.99
C GLU A 199 -18.76 -7.57 4.99
N ALA A 200 -17.53 -7.72 4.50
CA ALA A 200 -16.34 -7.65 5.34
C ALA A 200 -16.17 -6.28 6.01
N LEU A 201 -16.37 -5.18 5.26
CA LEU A 201 -16.32 -3.81 5.79
C LEU A 201 -17.33 -3.61 6.92
N ASN A 202 -18.57 -4.09 6.74
CA ASN A 202 -19.60 -4.02 7.77
C ASN A 202 -19.19 -4.77 9.05
N ASN A 203 -18.64 -5.98 8.91
CA ASN A 203 -18.14 -6.79 10.03
C ASN A 203 -16.94 -6.14 10.74
N ILE A 204 -15.99 -5.59 9.98
CA ILE A 204 -14.81 -4.88 10.49
C ILE A 204 -15.24 -3.64 11.27
N ALA A 205 -16.12 -2.81 10.70
CA ALA A 205 -16.61 -1.58 11.31
C ALA A 205 -17.30 -1.84 12.66
N ALA A 206 -18.11 -2.88 12.75
CA ALA A 206 -18.83 -3.24 13.98
C ALA A 206 -17.88 -3.73 15.12
N SER A 207 -16.65 -4.08 14.81
CA SER A 207 -15.84 -4.93 15.70
C SER A 207 -14.82 -4.21 16.57
N LYS A 208 -14.46 -2.98 16.28
CA LYS A 208 -13.41 -2.18 16.98
C LYS A 208 -12.05 -2.89 17.10
N ARG A 209 -11.71 -3.78 16.16
CA ARG A 209 -10.39 -4.44 16.11
C ARG A 209 -9.38 -3.56 15.34
N PRO A 210 -8.07 -3.70 15.57
CA PRO A 210 -7.04 -2.92 14.88
C PRO A 210 -6.85 -3.44 13.44
N VAL A 211 -7.68 -2.95 12.54
CA VAL A 211 -7.62 -3.22 11.11
C VAL A 211 -7.34 -1.91 10.37
N VAL A 212 -6.41 -1.94 9.45
CA VAL A 212 -6.09 -0.83 8.55
C VAL A 212 -6.50 -1.23 7.14
N ILE A 213 -7.35 -0.44 6.52
CA ILE A 213 -7.78 -0.66 5.14
C ILE A 213 -7.20 0.45 4.27
N VAL A 214 -6.41 0.05 3.30
CA VAL A 214 -5.77 0.92 2.33
C VAL A 214 -6.49 0.76 1.00
N VAL A 215 -7.19 1.79 0.57
CA VAL A 215 -7.86 1.82 -0.73
C VAL A 215 -6.92 2.47 -1.74
N ASN A 216 -6.44 1.68 -2.70
CA ASN A 216 -5.66 2.17 -3.83
C ASN A 216 -6.60 2.50 -4.97
N ASP A 217 -7.02 3.77 -5.04
CA ASP A 217 -7.96 4.26 -6.04
C ASP A 217 -7.22 5.02 -7.15
N ASN A 218 -7.11 4.42 -8.30
CA ASN A 218 -6.59 5.03 -9.52
C ASN A 218 -7.69 5.36 -10.54
N GLY A 219 -8.98 5.20 -10.17
CA GLY A 219 -10.16 5.49 -10.98
C GLY A 219 -10.36 4.55 -12.16
N ARG A 220 -9.56 3.50 -12.26
CA ARG A 220 -9.63 2.51 -13.35
C ARG A 220 -9.15 1.14 -12.90
N SER A 221 -9.92 0.13 -13.32
CA SER A 221 -9.37 -1.22 -13.50
C SER A 221 -9.12 -1.45 -15.00
N TYR A 222 -9.80 -2.37 -15.68
CA TYR A 222 -9.77 -2.47 -17.15
C TYR A 222 -10.68 -1.41 -17.81
N ALA A 223 -11.65 -0.90 -17.08
CA ALA A 223 -12.57 0.16 -17.45
C ALA A 223 -12.70 1.17 -16.29
N PRO A 224 -13.28 2.35 -16.52
CA PRO A 224 -13.66 3.24 -15.44
C PRO A 224 -14.51 2.50 -14.40
N THR A 225 -14.26 2.72 -13.12
CA THR A 225 -15.09 2.18 -12.04
C THR A 225 -16.44 2.88 -12.09
N ILE A 226 -17.52 2.11 -12.22
CA ILE A 226 -18.90 2.58 -12.32
C ILE A 226 -19.74 2.08 -11.15
N GLY A 227 -20.84 2.79 -10.87
CA GLY A 227 -21.84 2.41 -9.85
C GLY A 227 -21.82 3.35 -8.65
N GLY A 228 -22.86 3.25 -7.82
CA GLY A 228 -23.10 4.13 -6.68
C GLY A 228 -21.94 4.26 -5.68
N PHE A 229 -21.05 3.27 -5.65
CA PHE A 229 -19.84 3.38 -4.82
C PHE A 229 -18.79 4.34 -5.42
N ALA A 230 -18.56 4.29 -6.72
CA ALA A 230 -17.67 5.24 -7.39
C ALA A 230 -18.19 6.67 -7.21
N GLU A 231 -19.50 6.87 -7.31
CA GLU A 231 -20.20 8.13 -7.04
C GLU A 231 -20.07 8.55 -5.58
N HIS A 232 -20.23 7.61 -4.64
CA HIS A 232 -20.05 7.88 -3.21
C HIS A 232 -18.61 8.28 -2.86
N LEU A 233 -17.61 7.60 -3.41
CA LEU A 233 -16.19 8.00 -3.25
C LEU A 233 -15.92 9.38 -3.87
N ALA A 234 -16.49 9.65 -5.04
CA ALA A 234 -16.42 10.96 -5.65
C ALA A 234 -17.07 12.02 -4.74
N GLY A 235 -18.25 11.74 -4.20
CA GLY A 235 -18.96 12.60 -3.26
C GLY A 235 -18.20 12.85 -1.96
N LEU A 236 -17.55 11.83 -1.39
CA LEU A 236 -16.71 12.00 -0.19
C LEU A 236 -15.53 12.93 -0.44
N ARG A 237 -14.97 12.92 -1.66
CA ARG A 237 -13.87 13.83 -2.06
C ARG A 237 -14.31 15.29 -2.16
N LEU A 238 -15.59 15.53 -2.40
CA LEU A 238 -16.18 16.87 -2.53
C LEU A 238 -16.63 17.49 -1.20
N GLN A 239 -16.66 16.71 -0.11
CA GLN A 239 -17.08 17.23 1.18
C GLN A 239 -16.09 18.26 1.73
N PRO A 240 -16.55 19.41 2.25
CA PRO A 240 -15.68 20.46 2.81
C PRO A 240 -14.78 20.00 3.95
N GLY A 241 -15.10 18.88 4.60
CA GLY A 241 -14.28 18.22 5.63
C GLY A 241 -13.12 17.37 5.09
N TYR A 242 -13.15 16.98 3.83
CA TYR A 242 -12.14 16.12 3.23
C TYR A 242 -10.73 16.75 3.24
N GLU A 243 -10.63 18.03 2.88
CA GLU A 243 -9.38 18.79 2.95
C GLU A 243 -8.85 18.86 4.40
N ARG A 244 -9.72 18.98 5.38
CA ARG A 244 -9.34 19.04 6.80
C ARG A 244 -8.83 17.68 7.30
N VAL A 245 -9.47 16.58 6.91
CA VAL A 245 -9.01 15.21 7.21
C VAL A 245 -7.67 14.93 6.54
N LEU A 246 -7.48 15.39 5.30
CA LEU A 246 -6.19 15.29 4.61
C LEU A 246 -5.11 16.13 5.29
N GLU A 247 -5.44 17.34 5.79
CA GLU A 247 -4.49 18.19 6.52
C GLU A 247 -4.12 17.60 7.89
N GLU A 248 -5.07 17.06 8.63
CA GLU A 248 -4.81 16.37 9.90
C GLU A 248 -4.03 15.08 9.68
N GLY A 249 -4.38 14.31 8.66
CA GLY A 249 -3.60 13.15 8.22
C GLY A 249 -2.17 13.53 7.83
N ARG A 250 -2.01 14.63 7.11
CA ARG A 250 -0.70 15.19 6.74
C ARG A 250 0.13 15.64 7.95
N LYS A 251 -0.49 16.27 8.93
CA LYS A 251 0.17 16.66 10.19
C LYS A 251 0.56 15.44 11.01
N ALA A 252 -0.30 14.41 11.06
CA ALA A 252 -0.01 13.15 11.73
C ALA A 252 1.15 12.39 11.07
N VAL A 253 1.18 12.35 9.73
CA VAL A 253 2.27 11.72 8.95
C VAL A 253 3.57 12.48 9.11
N ARG A 254 3.57 13.82 9.06
CA ARG A 254 4.78 14.64 9.32
C ARG A 254 5.31 14.51 10.74
N GLY A 255 4.45 14.22 11.69
CA GLY A 255 4.84 13.99 13.09
C GLY A 255 5.50 12.64 13.34
N VAL A 256 5.56 11.74 12.34
CA VAL A 256 6.24 10.44 12.47
C VAL A 256 7.73 10.61 12.13
N PRO A 257 8.64 10.50 13.10
CA PRO A 257 10.08 10.55 12.82
C PRO A 257 10.46 9.48 11.78
N LEU A 258 11.31 9.82 10.82
CA LEU A 258 11.85 8.97 9.76
C LEU A 258 10.99 8.73 8.50
N VAL A 259 9.69 9.02 8.50
CA VAL A 259 8.81 8.73 7.34
C VAL A 259 8.04 9.96 6.88
N GLY A 260 7.90 10.96 7.75
CA GLY A 260 6.96 12.05 7.58
C GLY A 260 7.17 12.89 6.32
N GLU A 261 8.40 13.25 5.99
CA GLU A 261 8.70 14.11 4.83
C GLU A 261 8.56 13.33 3.51
N PHE A 262 9.01 12.09 3.45
CA PHE A 262 8.86 11.24 2.26
C PHE A 262 7.37 11.00 1.92
N CYS A 263 6.57 10.61 2.91
CA CYS A 263 5.12 10.46 2.71
C CYS A 263 4.44 11.78 2.35
N TYR A 264 4.94 12.91 2.84
CA TYR A 264 4.44 14.23 2.49
C TYR A 264 4.75 14.60 1.02
N GLN A 265 5.96 14.35 0.55
CA GLN A 265 6.37 14.56 -0.84
C GLN A 265 5.55 13.69 -1.80
N CYS A 266 5.35 12.42 -1.47
CA CYS A 266 4.47 11.52 -2.24
C CYS A 266 3.02 12.04 -2.30
N MET A 267 2.48 12.55 -1.19
CA MET A 267 1.14 13.17 -1.15
C MET A 267 1.08 14.50 -1.90
N HIS A 268 2.17 15.27 -1.93
CA HIS A 268 2.22 16.54 -2.67
C HIS A 268 2.24 16.33 -4.19
N SER A 269 2.95 15.32 -4.66
CA SER A 269 2.92 14.91 -6.08
C SER A 269 1.54 14.39 -6.50
N ILE A 270 0.83 13.73 -5.60
CA ILE A 270 -0.57 13.32 -5.74
C ILE A 270 -1.50 14.55 -5.85
N LYS A 271 -1.28 15.60 -5.04
CA LYS A 271 -2.11 16.82 -5.07
C LYS A 271 -2.02 17.59 -6.40
N ALA A 272 -0.85 17.62 -7.02
CA ALA A 272 -0.68 18.24 -8.34
C ALA A 272 -1.50 17.50 -9.43
N GLY A 273 -1.50 16.16 -9.40
CA GLY A 273 -2.34 15.34 -10.29
C GLY A 273 -3.85 15.43 -10.02
N ILE A 274 -4.25 15.67 -8.77
CA ILE A 274 -5.67 15.83 -8.38
C ILE A 274 -6.24 17.14 -8.94
N LYS A 275 -5.47 18.22 -8.97
CA LYS A 275 -5.93 19.52 -9.42
C LYS A 275 -6.27 19.53 -10.92
N ASP A 276 -5.53 18.78 -11.74
CA ASP A 276 -5.78 18.67 -13.19
C ASP A 276 -6.93 17.70 -13.54
N ALA A 277 -7.26 16.77 -12.63
CA ALA A 277 -8.32 15.77 -12.85
C ALA A 277 -9.70 16.20 -12.32
N LEU A 278 -9.77 17.22 -11.49
CA LEU A 278 -11.02 17.68 -10.86
C LEU A 278 -11.83 18.67 -11.71
N SER A 279 -11.32 19.06 -12.90
CA SER A 279 -11.88 20.21 -13.57
C SER A 279 -13.20 20.02 -14.35
N PRO A 280 -13.48 18.95 -15.11
CA PRO A 280 -14.75 18.91 -15.86
C PRO A 280 -15.77 17.85 -15.43
N GLN A 281 -15.40 16.78 -14.77
CA GLN A 281 -16.34 15.66 -14.53
C GLN A 281 -17.22 15.83 -13.31
N VAL A 282 -16.81 16.66 -12.37
CA VAL A 282 -17.55 16.91 -11.14
C VAL A 282 -18.75 17.86 -11.38
N MET A 283 -18.67 18.69 -12.39
CA MET A 283 -19.74 19.65 -12.75
C MET A 283 -20.98 18.99 -13.36
N PHE A 284 -20.88 17.72 -13.79
CA PHE A 284 -21.99 17.00 -14.43
C PHE A 284 -22.70 16.00 -13.49
N THR A 285 -22.15 15.71 -12.31
CA THR A 285 -22.79 14.82 -11.34
C THR A 285 -23.87 15.49 -10.48
N ASP A 286 -23.92 16.83 -10.48
CA ASP A 286 -24.93 17.58 -9.74
C ASP A 286 -26.11 18.06 -10.63
N LEU A 287 -26.23 17.57 -11.85
CA LEU A 287 -27.24 18.01 -12.82
C LEU A 287 -28.27 16.95 -13.24
N ASP A 288 -28.30 15.77 -12.57
CA ASP A 288 -29.37 14.77 -12.75
C ASP A 288 -30.32 14.74 -11.55
#